data_9161d860d1444bad0143dead3123f233
#
_entry.id   9161d860d1444bad0143dead3123f233
#
_cell.length_a   1.000
_cell.length_b   1.000
_cell.length_c   1.000
_cell.angle_alpha   90.00
_cell.angle_beta   90.00
_cell.angle_gamma   90.00
#
_symmetry.space_group_name_H-M   'P 1'
#
loop_
_entity.id
_entity.type
_entity.pdbx_description
1 polymer ?
#
loop_
_entity_poly.entity_id
_entity_poly.type
_entity_poly.pdbx_seq_one_letter_code
_entity_poly.pdbx_strand_id
1 'polypeptide(L)'
;MPQLTNGAKALLLANIAVFLLGLLAERTGFEIDKNLGLFYIKSEYFKPLQFITYMFVHAGFMHLFFNMFALVQFGSMIESVWGTKRFVFYYLVTGVGAGVIHIIVTHLQLMPFLDAVDAFFANPTPDALVALGTSTPVFKDAAIMELADRWRTGFYTDEQIIEAFEQQIPQAKAMLFNTPVVGASGAVFGLLLAFGLMFPNLKLQLLFIPIGIPAKYFVILYGIAELFFGIKDFSGDNIAHFAHLGGMLVGFLLILYWQRNGRRYE
;
A
#
# COMPACT_ATOMS: atom_id res chain seq x y z
N MET A 1 4.50 -18.29 23.28
CA MET A 1 4.16 -18.09 21.87
C MET A 1 3.07 -19.07 21.48
N PRO A 2 2.09 -18.72 20.66
CA PRO A 2 1.13 -19.67 20.16
C PRO A 2 1.85 -20.77 19.35
N GLN A 3 1.29 -21.98 19.34
CA GLN A 3 1.81 -23.06 18.51
C GLN A 3 1.59 -22.69 17.04
N LEU A 4 2.65 -22.81 16.20
CA LEU A 4 2.57 -22.50 14.78
C LEU A 4 1.63 -23.49 14.07
N THR A 5 0.53 -22.98 13.54
CA THR A 5 -0.51 -23.75 12.84
C THR A 5 -0.17 -23.97 11.37
N ASN A 6 -0.85 -24.92 10.71
CA ASN A 6 -0.49 -25.37 9.35
C ASN A 6 -0.62 -24.26 8.29
N GLY A 7 -1.69 -23.48 8.32
CA GLY A 7 -1.92 -22.40 7.37
C GLY A 7 -0.93 -21.24 7.58
N ALA A 8 -0.73 -20.82 8.83
CA ALA A 8 0.27 -19.80 9.16
C ALA A 8 1.68 -20.24 8.78
N LYS A 9 2.02 -21.52 9.00
CA LYS A 9 3.30 -22.11 8.57
C LYS A 9 3.45 -22.10 7.05
N ALA A 10 2.42 -22.48 6.31
CA ALA A 10 2.46 -22.49 4.85
C ALA A 10 2.68 -21.10 4.28
N LEU A 11 1.94 -20.09 4.79
CA LEU A 11 2.10 -18.69 4.39
C LEU A 11 3.47 -18.14 4.77
N LEU A 12 3.96 -18.43 5.98
CA LEU A 12 5.31 -18.07 6.43
C LEU A 12 6.38 -18.61 5.46
N LEU A 13 6.32 -19.90 5.16
CA LEU A 13 7.31 -20.55 4.27
C LEU A 13 7.23 -20.00 2.84
N ALA A 14 6.03 -19.72 2.33
CA ALA A 14 5.84 -19.13 1.01
C ALA A 14 6.50 -17.73 0.93
N ASN A 15 6.28 -16.87 1.93
CA ASN A 15 6.88 -15.54 2.00
C ASN A 15 8.41 -15.61 2.10
N ILE A 16 8.95 -16.48 2.95
CA ILE A 16 10.40 -16.69 3.07
C ILE A 16 10.99 -17.19 1.74
N ALA A 17 10.33 -18.16 1.10
CA ALA A 17 10.78 -18.71 -0.17
C ALA A 17 10.84 -17.64 -1.26
N VAL A 18 9.78 -16.81 -1.42
CA VAL A 18 9.76 -15.72 -2.39
C VAL A 18 10.85 -14.69 -2.09
N PHE A 19 11.06 -14.35 -0.82
CA PHE A 19 12.13 -13.42 -0.41
C PHE A 19 13.52 -13.95 -0.78
N LEU A 20 13.81 -15.21 -0.46
CA LEU A 20 15.10 -15.83 -0.79
C LEU A 20 15.29 -15.96 -2.32
N LEU A 21 14.23 -16.32 -3.05
CA LEU A 21 14.26 -16.34 -4.52
C LEU A 21 14.52 -14.95 -5.10
N GLY A 22 13.97 -13.88 -4.49
CA GLY A 22 14.24 -12.51 -4.86
C GLY A 22 15.72 -12.15 -4.73
N LEU A 23 16.33 -12.45 -3.58
CA LEU A 23 17.76 -12.20 -3.34
C LEU A 23 18.67 -12.96 -4.33
N LEU A 24 18.26 -14.15 -4.75
CA LEU A 24 18.99 -14.92 -5.77
C LEU A 24 18.78 -14.34 -7.18
N ALA A 25 17.57 -13.90 -7.48
CA ALA A 25 17.17 -13.37 -8.78
C ALA A 25 17.86 -12.02 -9.09
N GLU A 26 18.06 -11.17 -8.08
CA GLU A 26 18.80 -9.91 -8.22
C GLU A 26 20.20 -10.12 -8.83
N ARG A 27 20.87 -11.24 -8.50
CA ARG A 27 22.18 -11.59 -9.07
C ARG A 27 22.14 -11.88 -10.56
N THR A 28 20.96 -12.19 -11.10
CA THR A 28 20.73 -12.47 -12.54
C THR A 28 20.16 -11.28 -13.30
N GLY A 29 19.98 -10.13 -12.63
CA GLY A 29 19.33 -8.94 -13.18
C GLY A 29 17.79 -9.03 -13.22
N PHE A 30 17.17 -10.03 -12.59
CA PHE A 30 15.72 -10.13 -12.51
C PHE A 30 15.20 -9.36 -11.29
N GLU A 31 14.44 -8.32 -11.53
CA GLU A 31 13.82 -7.47 -10.51
C GLU A 31 12.48 -8.07 -10.06
N ILE A 32 12.46 -8.71 -8.88
CA ILE A 32 11.27 -9.38 -8.36
C ILE A 32 10.13 -8.38 -8.09
N ASP A 33 10.44 -7.21 -7.58
CA ASP A 33 9.47 -6.15 -7.27
C ASP A 33 8.77 -5.68 -8.54
N LYS A 34 9.51 -5.52 -9.64
CA LYS A 34 8.98 -5.10 -10.94
C LYS A 34 8.04 -6.13 -11.56
N ASN A 35 8.26 -7.41 -11.29
CA ASN A 35 7.47 -8.48 -11.89
C ASN A 35 6.27 -8.90 -11.03
N LEU A 36 6.40 -8.90 -9.71
CA LEU A 36 5.43 -9.44 -8.77
C LEU A 36 4.80 -8.38 -7.86
N GLY A 37 5.41 -7.18 -7.71
CA GLY A 37 4.84 -6.06 -6.97
C GLY A 37 3.59 -5.50 -7.65
N LEU A 38 2.68 -4.91 -6.89
CA LEU A 38 1.44 -4.34 -7.40
C LEU A 38 1.68 -2.90 -7.86
N PHE A 39 1.60 -2.68 -9.17
CA PHE A 39 1.68 -1.36 -9.78
C PHE A 39 0.31 -0.73 -9.98
N TYR A 40 0.31 0.60 -10.12
CA TYR A 40 -0.87 1.33 -10.55
C TYR A 40 -1.34 0.85 -11.93
N ILE A 41 -2.66 0.81 -12.15
CA ILE A 41 -3.26 0.21 -13.35
C ILE A 41 -2.86 0.85 -14.68
N LYS A 42 -2.37 2.10 -14.68
CA LYS A 42 -1.83 2.79 -15.87
C LYS A 42 -0.30 2.62 -16.01
N SER A 43 0.36 1.89 -15.11
CA SER A 43 1.78 1.55 -15.26
C SER A 43 1.98 0.54 -16.40
N GLU A 44 3.06 0.68 -17.13
CA GLU A 44 3.51 -0.29 -18.14
C GLU A 44 3.86 -1.67 -17.54
N TYR A 45 4.14 -1.72 -16.22
CA TYR A 45 4.48 -2.94 -15.49
C TYR A 45 3.28 -3.62 -14.85
N PHE A 46 2.09 -3.02 -14.93
CA PHE A 46 0.90 -3.59 -14.31
C PHE A 46 0.48 -4.92 -14.96
N LYS A 47 0.23 -5.90 -14.09
CA LYS A 47 -0.35 -7.21 -14.46
C LYS A 47 -1.43 -7.58 -13.43
N PRO A 48 -2.62 -8.05 -13.85
CA PRO A 48 -3.72 -8.38 -12.92
C PRO A 48 -3.34 -9.38 -11.82
N LEU A 49 -2.42 -10.31 -12.10
CA LEU A 49 -1.95 -11.29 -11.12
C LEU A 49 -1.22 -10.63 -9.93
N GLN A 50 -0.74 -9.41 -10.10
CA GLN A 50 -0.05 -8.66 -9.05
C GLN A 50 -0.93 -8.38 -7.83
N PHE A 51 -2.26 -8.37 -7.96
CA PHE A 51 -3.16 -8.31 -6.79
C PHE A 51 -2.99 -9.48 -5.81
N ILE A 52 -2.36 -10.57 -6.24
CA ILE A 52 -2.04 -11.72 -5.39
C ILE A 52 -0.55 -11.78 -5.08
N THR A 53 0.30 -11.62 -6.10
CA THR A 53 1.74 -11.86 -5.96
C THR A 53 2.44 -10.86 -5.07
N TYR A 54 1.99 -9.60 -5.05
CA TYR A 54 2.57 -8.53 -4.25
C TYR A 54 2.62 -8.84 -2.74
N MET A 55 1.63 -9.63 -2.26
CA MET A 55 1.52 -10.05 -0.86
C MET A 55 2.69 -10.91 -0.39
N PHE A 56 3.46 -11.49 -1.30
CA PHE A 56 4.58 -12.38 -1.00
C PHE A 56 5.94 -11.71 -1.21
N VAL A 57 5.99 -10.53 -1.83
CA VAL A 57 7.20 -9.76 -2.06
C VAL A 57 7.45 -8.82 -0.88
N HIS A 58 8.71 -8.66 -0.46
CA HIS A 58 9.07 -7.78 0.64
C HIS A 58 10.30 -6.95 0.30
N ALA A 59 10.24 -5.64 0.54
CA ALA A 59 11.29 -4.68 0.21
C ALA A 59 12.60 -4.83 1.02
N GLY A 60 12.62 -5.69 2.04
CA GLY A 60 13.81 -5.96 2.83
C GLY A 60 13.54 -6.87 4.03
N PHE A 61 14.64 -7.29 4.68
CA PHE A 61 14.59 -8.25 5.79
C PHE A 61 13.68 -7.80 6.95
N MET A 62 13.76 -6.54 7.37
CA MET A 62 12.94 -6.05 8.49
C MET A 62 11.46 -6.00 8.11
N HIS A 63 11.13 -5.66 6.87
CA HIS A 63 9.77 -5.69 6.35
C HIS A 63 9.20 -7.11 6.37
N LEU A 64 9.96 -8.10 5.88
CA LEU A 64 9.60 -9.52 5.99
C LEU A 64 9.45 -9.94 7.46
N PHE A 65 10.42 -9.61 8.31
CA PHE A 65 10.44 -10.03 9.70
C PHE A 65 9.18 -9.59 10.47
N PHE A 66 8.81 -8.31 10.39
CA PHE A 66 7.64 -7.81 11.11
C PHE A 66 6.32 -8.38 10.56
N ASN A 67 6.21 -8.55 9.23
CA ASN A 67 5.05 -9.20 8.64
C ASN A 67 4.92 -10.66 9.11
N MET A 68 6.00 -11.42 9.08
CA MET A 68 5.98 -12.83 9.49
C MET A 68 5.81 -12.99 11.00
N PHE A 69 6.39 -12.12 11.79
CA PHE A 69 6.15 -12.09 13.23
C PHE A 69 4.66 -11.89 13.55
N ALA A 70 4.03 -10.90 12.92
CA ALA A 70 2.61 -10.63 13.11
C ALA A 70 1.73 -11.77 12.57
N LEU A 71 2.05 -12.32 11.40
CA LEU A 71 1.37 -13.49 10.83
C LEU A 71 1.41 -14.69 11.80
N VAL A 72 2.56 -15.02 12.35
CA VAL A 72 2.70 -16.13 13.30
C VAL A 72 1.95 -15.84 14.59
N GLN A 73 2.09 -14.63 15.14
CA GLN A 73 1.54 -14.26 16.43
C GLN A 73 0.00 -14.17 16.41
N PHE A 74 -0.56 -13.50 15.42
CA PHE A 74 -2.01 -13.30 15.30
C PHE A 74 -2.66 -14.40 14.47
N GLY A 75 -2.05 -14.76 13.35
CA GLY A 75 -2.59 -15.75 12.41
C GLY A 75 -2.76 -17.12 13.04
N SER A 76 -1.77 -17.63 13.81
CA SER A 76 -1.90 -18.93 14.46
C SER A 76 -3.04 -18.96 15.49
N MET A 77 -3.27 -17.89 16.22
CA MET A 77 -4.38 -17.80 17.17
C MET A 77 -5.74 -17.77 16.46
N ILE A 78 -5.87 -17.01 15.38
CA ILE A 78 -7.08 -16.95 14.57
C ILE A 78 -7.34 -18.31 13.91
N GLU A 79 -6.31 -18.91 13.31
CA GLU A 79 -6.42 -20.24 12.67
C GLU A 79 -6.84 -21.35 13.64
N SER A 80 -6.37 -21.30 14.89
CA SER A 80 -6.78 -22.28 15.91
C SER A 80 -8.28 -22.25 16.21
N VAL A 81 -8.94 -21.09 16.00
CA VAL A 81 -10.40 -20.92 16.20
C VAL A 81 -11.16 -21.18 14.90
N TRP A 82 -10.69 -20.64 13.77
CA TRP A 82 -11.42 -20.69 12.50
C TRP A 82 -11.13 -21.92 11.65
N GLY A 83 -10.04 -22.63 11.95
CA GLY A 83 -9.49 -23.66 11.09
C GLY A 83 -8.77 -23.10 9.86
N THR A 84 -7.90 -23.93 9.28
CA THR A 84 -6.96 -23.53 8.21
C THR A 84 -7.66 -22.96 6.97
N LYS A 85 -8.74 -23.60 6.50
CA LYS A 85 -9.41 -23.16 5.27
C LYS A 85 -9.97 -21.73 5.38
N ARG A 86 -10.66 -21.42 6.49
CA ARG A 86 -11.27 -20.10 6.72
C ARG A 86 -10.21 -19.04 6.97
N PHE A 87 -9.16 -19.38 7.71
CA PHE A 87 -8.02 -18.51 7.96
C PHE A 87 -7.30 -18.12 6.67
N VAL A 88 -6.91 -19.07 5.82
CA VAL A 88 -6.21 -18.80 4.56
C VAL A 88 -7.11 -18.01 3.60
N PHE A 89 -8.40 -18.35 3.50
CA PHE A 89 -9.35 -17.58 2.71
C PHE A 89 -9.44 -16.13 3.17
N TYR A 90 -9.54 -15.90 4.48
CA TYR A 90 -9.57 -14.56 5.07
C TYR A 90 -8.31 -13.77 4.73
N TYR A 91 -7.15 -14.38 4.94
CA TYR A 91 -5.85 -13.78 4.63
C TYR A 91 -5.73 -13.34 3.16
N LEU A 92 -6.09 -14.23 2.24
CA LEU A 92 -6.03 -13.91 0.81
C LEU A 92 -7.03 -12.83 0.40
N VAL A 93 -8.26 -12.91 0.88
CA VAL A 93 -9.30 -11.92 0.54
C VAL A 93 -8.95 -10.53 1.10
N THR A 94 -8.46 -10.46 2.34
CA THR A 94 -8.06 -9.18 2.93
C THR A 94 -6.83 -8.60 2.23
N GLY A 95 -5.88 -9.43 1.82
CA GLY A 95 -4.72 -8.98 1.06
C GLY A 95 -5.11 -8.47 -0.34
N VAL A 96 -5.87 -9.24 -1.11
CA VAL A 96 -6.36 -8.78 -2.43
C VAL A 96 -7.19 -7.50 -2.28
N GLY A 97 -8.10 -7.45 -1.32
CA GLY A 97 -8.91 -6.27 -1.04
C GLY A 97 -8.09 -5.04 -0.63
N ALA A 98 -7.04 -5.24 0.14
CA ALA A 98 -6.07 -4.19 0.48
C ALA A 98 -5.43 -3.58 -0.78
N GLY A 99 -4.98 -4.41 -1.71
CA GLY A 99 -4.43 -3.98 -2.99
C GLY A 99 -5.47 -3.21 -3.84
N VAL A 100 -6.71 -3.69 -3.88
CA VAL A 100 -7.78 -2.99 -4.62
C VAL A 100 -8.04 -1.60 -4.02
N ILE A 101 -8.19 -1.50 -2.71
CA ILE A 101 -8.43 -0.21 -2.03
C ILE A 101 -7.23 0.72 -2.23
N HIS A 102 -6.00 0.21 -2.12
CA HIS A 102 -4.80 0.98 -2.39
C HIS A 102 -4.82 1.58 -3.80
N ILE A 103 -5.11 0.79 -4.83
CA ILE A 103 -5.19 1.27 -6.23
C ILE A 103 -6.28 2.32 -6.40
N ILE A 104 -7.45 2.15 -5.76
CA ILE A 104 -8.54 3.15 -5.80
C ILE A 104 -8.07 4.47 -5.18
N VAL A 105 -7.45 4.42 -4.00
CA VAL A 105 -6.96 5.65 -3.33
C VAL A 105 -5.85 6.30 -4.14
N THR A 106 -4.89 5.53 -4.64
CA THR A 106 -3.84 6.04 -5.54
C THR A 106 -4.43 6.72 -6.76
N HIS A 107 -5.48 6.15 -7.37
CA HIS A 107 -6.17 6.78 -8.49
C HIS A 107 -6.76 8.13 -8.12
N LEU A 108 -7.47 8.21 -6.98
CA LEU A 108 -8.06 9.45 -6.49
C LEU A 108 -6.99 10.52 -6.17
N GLN A 109 -5.85 10.11 -5.63
CA GLN A 109 -4.70 11.01 -5.36
C GLN A 109 -4.03 11.51 -6.64
N LEU A 110 -4.02 10.72 -7.71
CA LEU A 110 -3.43 11.08 -8.99
C LEU A 110 -4.36 11.89 -9.89
N MET A 111 -5.68 11.87 -9.65
CA MET A 111 -6.65 12.61 -10.49
C MET A 111 -6.31 14.09 -10.63
N PRO A 112 -6.00 14.86 -9.55
CA PRO A 112 -5.68 16.29 -9.69
C PRO A 112 -4.52 16.55 -10.63
N PHE A 113 -3.48 15.71 -10.59
CA PHE A 113 -2.34 15.81 -11.50
C PHE A 113 -2.74 15.50 -12.95
N LEU A 114 -3.51 14.44 -13.17
CA LEU A 114 -3.94 14.06 -14.52
C LEU A 114 -4.83 15.12 -15.14
N ASP A 115 -5.79 15.66 -14.38
CA ASP A 115 -6.68 16.72 -14.82
C ASP A 115 -5.91 18.02 -15.11
N ALA A 116 -4.90 18.36 -14.29
CA ALA A 116 -4.05 19.52 -14.50
C ALA A 116 -3.16 19.37 -15.75
N VAL A 117 -2.67 18.16 -16.05
CA VAL A 117 -1.94 17.85 -17.30
C VAL A 117 -2.85 18.11 -18.51
N ASP A 118 -4.07 17.56 -18.48
CA ASP A 118 -5.02 17.71 -19.60
C ASP A 118 -5.43 19.19 -19.78
N ALA A 119 -5.67 19.91 -18.69
CA ALA A 119 -6.00 21.35 -18.72
C ALA A 119 -4.84 22.19 -19.27
N PHE A 120 -3.60 21.89 -18.87
CA PHE A 120 -2.41 22.59 -19.35
C PHE A 120 -2.23 22.44 -20.86
N PHE A 121 -2.32 21.23 -21.40
CA PHE A 121 -2.18 21.02 -22.83
C PHE A 121 -3.37 21.50 -23.66
N ALA A 122 -4.58 21.56 -23.07
CA ALA A 122 -5.76 22.11 -23.74
C ALA A 122 -5.70 23.66 -23.87
N ASN A 123 -5.14 24.35 -22.88
CA ASN A 123 -4.99 25.79 -22.86
C ASN A 123 -3.71 26.20 -22.10
N PRO A 124 -2.55 26.19 -22.78
CA PRO A 124 -1.28 26.49 -22.15
C PRO A 124 -1.21 27.96 -21.68
N THR A 125 -1.19 28.17 -20.37
CA THR A 125 -1.04 29.45 -19.72
C THR A 125 -0.13 29.36 -18.51
N PRO A 126 0.51 30.45 -18.06
CA PRO A 126 1.29 30.46 -16.84
C PRO A 126 0.50 29.98 -15.61
N ASP A 127 -0.79 30.29 -15.53
CA ASP A 127 -1.64 29.83 -14.41
C ASP A 127 -1.95 28.34 -14.49
N ALA A 128 -2.17 27.79 -15.68
CA ALA A 128 -2.31 26.35 -15.88
C ALA A 128 -1.02 25.61 -15.52
N LEU A 129 0.16 26.19 -15.82
CA LEU A 129 1.45 25.65 -15.43
C LEU A 129 1.61 25.62 -13.89
N VAL A 130 1.23 26.68 -13.19
CA VAL A 130 1.26 26.70 -11.71
C VAL A 130 0.32 25.63 -11.15
N ALA A 131 -0.91 25.51 -11.66
CA ALA A 131 -1.86 24.48 -11.26
C ALA A 131 -1.31 23.07 -11.46
N LEU A 132 -0.65 22.81 -12.60
CA LEU A 132 0.03 21.55 -12.89
C LEU A 132 1.17 21.27 -11.89
N GLY A 133 2.02 22.26 -11.63
CA GLY A 133 3.16 22.11 -10.73
C GLY A 133 2.76 21.80 -9.30
N THR A 134 1.71 22.49 -8.79
CA THR A 134 1.20 22.31 -7.43
C THR A 134 0.31 21.07 -7.24
N SER A 135 -0.08 20.40 -8.32
CA SER A 135 -0.92 19.20 -8.29
C SER A 135 -0.15 17.91 -7.93
N THR A 136 1.18 17.96 -7.88
CA THR A 136 2.03 16.79 -7.63
C THR A 136 3.34 17.17 -6.94
N PRO A 137 3.86 16.36 -6.02
CA PRO A 137 5.17 16.59 -5.39
C PRO A 137 6.37 16.34 -6.33
N VAL A 138 6.14 15.81 -7.54
CA VAL A 138 7.22 15.56 -8.52
C VAL A 138 7.89 16.85 -8.96
N PHE A 139 7.11 17.93 -9.07
CA PHE A 139 7.63 19.26 -9.39
C PHE A 139 7.91 20.05 -8.12
N LYS A 140 8.96 20.87 -8.14
CA LYS A 140 9.26 21.78 -7.03
C LYS A 140 8.46 23.07 -7.23
N ASP A 141 7.55 23.38 -6.30
CA ASP A 141 6.67 24.55 -6.39
C ASP A 141 7.41 25.85 -6.73
N ALA A 142 8.53 26.13 -6.05
CA ALA A 142 9.31 27.33 -6.29
C ALA A 142 9.86 27.42 -7.72
N ALA A 143 10.31 26.31 -8.30
CA ALA A 143 10.83 26.28 -9.66
C ALA A 143 9.71 26.47 -10.70
N ILE A 144 8.53 25.91 -10.45
CA ILE A 144 7.36 26.09 -11.31
C ILE A 144 6.86 27.54 -11.26
N MET A 145 6.80 28.15 -10.07
CA MET A 145 6.40 29.55 -9.90
C MET A 145 7.37 30.49 -10.63
N GLU A 146 8.68 30.29 -10.47
CA GLU A 146 9.70 31.08 -11.18
C GLU A 146 9.55 30.93 -12.71
N LEU A 147 9.35 29.69 -13.19
CA LEU A 147 9.17 29.43 -14.62
C LEU A 147 7.91 30.11 -15.16
N ALA A 148 6.80 30.06 -14.44
CA ALA A 148 5.54 30.72 -14.81
C ALA A 148 5.70 32.25 -14.86
N ASP A 149 6.44 32.85 -13.91
CA ASP A 149 6.70 34.28 -13.91
C ASP A 149 7.61 34.71 -15.08
N ARG A 150 8.62 33.97 -15.40
CA ARG A 150 9.45 34.20 -16.59
C ARG A 150 8.65 34.07 -17.89
N TRP A 151 7.71 33.12 -17.94
CA TRP A 151 6.81 32.97 -19.08
C TRP A 151 5.87 34.17 -19.20
N ARG A 152 5.25 34.65 -18.10
CA ARG A 152 4.40 35.87 -18.06
C ARG A 152 5.13 37.11 -18.56
N THR A 153 6.44 37.23 -18.31
CA THR A 153 7.26 38.38 -18.75
C THR A 153 7.78 38.24 -20.18
N GLY A 154 7.43 37.15 -20.90
CA GLY A 154 7.86 36.90 -22.27
C GLY A 154 9.31 36.43 -22.41
N PHE A 155 9.94 35.98 -21.30
CA PHE A 155 11.30 35.39 -21.36
C PHE A 155 11.31 34.04 -22.09
N TYR A 156 10.20 33.28 -21.98
CA TYR A 156 9.96 32.06 -22.72
C TYR A 156 8.74 32.20 -23.64
N THR A 157 8.78 31.55 -24.81
CA THR A 157 7.61 31.45 -25.69
C THR A 157 6.70 30.28 -25.27
N ASP A 158 5.45 30.32 -25.75
CA ASP A 158 4.50 29.23 -25.49
C ASP A 158 5.06 27.89 -26.00
N GLU A 159 5.66 27.87 -27.18
CA GLU A 159 6.23 26.66 -27.78
C GLU A 159 7.35 26.07 -26.92
N GLN A 160 8.24 26.91 -26.37
CA GLN A 160 9.34 26.44 -25.51
C GLN A 160 8.83 25.77 -24.24
N ILE A 161 7.78 26.34 -23.63
CA ILE A 161 7.19 25.78 -22.42
C ILE A 161 6.45 24.46 -22.75
N ILE A 162 5.65 24.44 -23.81
CA ILE A 162 4.92 23.25 -24.25
C ILE A 162 5.90 22.10 -24.53
N GLU A 163 6.93 22.34 -25.36
CA GLU A 163 7.94 21.32 -25.69
C GLU A 163 8.66 20.78 -24.45
N ALA A 164 9.01 21.64 -23.50
CA ALA A 164 9.65 21.21 -22.26
C ALA A 164 8.74 20.28 -21.44
N PHE A 165 7.45 20.57 -21.37
CA PHE A 165 6.50 19.75 -20.60
C PHE A 165 6.04 18.49 -21.35
N GLU A 166 6.02 18.49 -22.68
CA GLU A 166 5.85 17.27 -23.48
C GLU A 166 6.93 16.23 -23.16
N GLN A 167 8.13 16.66 -22.82
CA GLN A 167 9.22 15.75 -22.41
C GLN A 167 9.18 15.41 -20.91
N GLN A 168 8.77 16.32 -20.03
CA GLN A 168 8.79 16.12 -18.59
C GLN A 168 7.58 15.32 -18.08
N ILE A 169 6.39 15.50 -18.66
CA ILE A 169 5.17 14.82 -18.20
C ILE A 169 5.25 13.30 -18.31
N PRO A 170 5.78 12.69 -19.39
CA PRO A 170 5.97 11.23 -19.42
C PRO A 170 6.89 10.74 -18.30
N GLN A 171 7.93 11.48 -17.95
CA GLN A 171 8.85 11.13 -16.87
C GLN A 171 8.15 11.24 -15.51
N ALA A 172 7.39 12.33 -15.28
CA ALA A 172 6.60 12.50 -14.06
C ALA A 172 5.54 11.38 -13.90
N LYS A 173 4.84 11.04 -14.98
CA LYS A 173 3.91 9.89 -15.00
C LYS A 173 4.63 8.58 -14.70
N ALA A 174 5.80 8.34 -15.29
CA ALA A 174 6.58 7.14 -15.01
C ALA A 174 7.00 7.05 -13.53
N MET A 175 7.45 8.15 -12.92
CA MET A 175 7.78 8.20 -11.50
C MET A 175 6.57 7.87 -10.61
N LEU A 176 5.39 8.42 -10.93
CA LEU A 176 4.16 8.24 -10.15
C LEU A 176 3.51 6.87 -10.35
N PHE A 177 3.57 6.31 -11.58
CA PHE A 177 2.87 5.07 -11.91
C PHE A 177 3.71 3.81 -11.68
N ASN A 178 5.04 3.93 -11.76
CA ASN A 178 5.96 2.81 -11.75
C ASN A 178 6.60 2.53 -10.38
N THR A 179 5.94 2.99 -9.31
CA THR A 179 6.30 2.65 -7.93
C THR A 179 5.40 1.51 -7.45
N PRO A 180 5.92 0.29 -7.27
CA PRO A 180 5.11 -0.84 -6.84
C PRO A 180 4.85 -0.83 -5.34
N VAL A 181 3.70 -1.35 -4.94
CA VAL A 181 3.44 -1.77 -3.56
C VAL A 181 3.77 -3.24 -3.40
N VAL A 182 4.42 -3.58 -2.28
CA VAL A 182 4.82 -4.94 -1.92
C VAL A 182 4.57 -5.19 -0.43
N GLY A 183 4.31 -6.42 -0.07
CA GLY A 183 4.20 -6.86 1.32
C GLY A 183 2.91 -7.57 1.68
N ALA A 184 3.02 -8.45 2.65
CA ALA A 184 1.89 -9.14 3.27
C ALA A 184 1.06 -8.25 4.20
N SER A 185 1.51 -7.01 4.44
CA SER A 185 1.00 -6.15 5.51
C SER A 185 -0.50 -5.85 5.40
N GLY A 186 -1.04 -5.67 4.19
CA GLY A 186 -2.49 -5.50 4.01
C GLY A 186 -3.30 -6.66 4.59
N ALA A 187 -2.89 -7.90 4.32
CA ALA A 187 -3.51 -9.10 4.90
C ALA A 187 -3.25 -9.19 6.42
N VAL A 188 -2.04 -8.84 6.86
CA VAL A 188 -1.67 -8.82 8.29
C VAL A 188 -2.50 -7.82 9.08
N PHE A 189 -2.80 -6.65 8.53
CA PHE A 189 -3.70 -5.67 9.15
C PHE A 189 -5.15 -6.18 9.21
N GLY A 190 -5.58 -6.93 8.19
CA GLY A 190 -6.82 -7.69 8.27
C GLY A 190 -6.83 -8.70 9.44
N LEU A 191 -5.75 -9.47 9.61
CA LEU A 191 -5.59 -10.38 10.75
C LEU A 191 -5.57 -9.64 12.09
N LEU A 192 -4.88 -8.50 12.15
CA LEU A 192 -4.83 -7.68 13.36
C LEU A 192 -6.21 -7.20 13.78
N LEU A 193 -7.05 -6.77 12.82
CA LEU A 193 -8.43 -6.41 13.08
C LEU A 193 -9.24 -7.62 13.59
N ALA A 194 -9.17 -8.76 12.90
CA ALA A 194 -9.85 -9.98 13.32
C ALA A 194 -9.46 -10.38 14.74
N PHE A 195 -8.17 -10.31 15.05
CA PHE A 195 -7.65 -10.59 16.39
C PHE A 195 -8.24 -9.65 17.46
N GLY A 196 -8.28 -8.33 17.17
CA GLY A 196 -8.86 -7.35 18.07
C GLY A 196 -10.36 -7.56 18.33
N LEU A 197 -11.10 -8.04 17.33
CA LEU A 197 -12.52 -8.38 17.44
C LEU A 197 -12.76 -9.70 18.18
N MET A 198 -11.92 -10.70 17.97
CA MET A 198 -12.05 -12.03 18.58
C MET A 198 -11.53 -12.08 20.01
N PHE A 199 -10.45 -11.37 20.31
CA PHE A 199 -9.74 -11.39 21.58
C PHE A 199 -9.59 -9.98 22.19
N PRO A 200 -10.68 -9.19 22.36
CA PRO A 200 -10.62 -7.74 22.63
C PRO A 200 -9.90 -7.37 23.92
N ASN A 201 -9.93 -8.24 24.92
CA ASN A 201 -9.35 -7.98 26.24
C ASN A 201 -7.99 -8.66 26.45
N LEU A 202 -7.51 -9.44 25.46
CA LEU A 202 -6.19 -10.04 25.53
C LEU A 202 -5.13 -8.93 25.47
N LYS A 203 -4.19 -8.94 26.43
CA LYS A 203 -3.16 -7.92 26.53
C LYS A 203 -2.01 -8.27 25.58
N LEU A 204 -1.78 -7.37 24.62
CA LEU A 204 -0.60 -7.43 23.74
C LEU A 204 0.56 -6.73 24.45
N GLN A 205 1.68 -7.44 24.55
CA GLN A 205 2.95 -6.83 24.94
C GLN A 205 3.69 -6.45 23.68
N LEU A 206 3.89 -5.15 23.48
CA LEU A 206 4.73 -4.66 22.39
C LEU A 206 6.20 -4.96 22.69
N LEU A 207 6.95 -5.36 21.65
CA LEU A 207 8.40 -5.49 21.76
C LEU A 207 8.96 -4.20 22.35
N PHE A 208 9.72 -4.33 23.45
CA PHE A 208 10.39 -3.23 24.18
C PHE A 208 9.47 -2.36 25.06
N ILE A 209 8.16 -2.57 25.10
CA ILE A 209 7.22 -1.84 25.99
C ILE A 209 6.63 -2.82 26.98
N PRO A 210 6.96 -2.76 28.30
CA PRO A 210 6.50 -3.75 29.28
C PRO A 210 5.04 -3.52 29.74
N ILE A 211 4.27 -2.73 29.00
CA ILE A 211 2.88 -2.42 29.30
C ILE A 211 1.96 -3.24 28.38
N GLY A 212 1.13 -4.10 28.95
CA GLY A 212 0.15 -4.88 28.20
C GLY A 212 -1.06 -4.02 27.80
N ILE A 213 -1.21 -3.76 26.50
CA ILE A 213 -2.35 -3.01 25.94
C ILE A 213 -3.42 -4.01 25.48
N PRO A 214 -4.70 -3.89 25.92
CA PRO A 214 -5.77 -4.72 25.39
C PRO A 214 -5.88 -4.60 23.86
N ALA A 215 -6.06 -5.73 23.18
CA ALA A 215 -6.01 -5.82 21.71
C ALA A 215 -6.97 -4.83 21.01
N LYS A 216 -8.18 -4.64 21.55
CA LYS A 216 -9.15 -3.68 21.00
C LYS A 216 -8.60 -2.26 20.91
N TYR A 217 -7.90 -1.79 21.96
CA TYR A 217 -7.32 -0.43 21.96
C TYR A 217 -6.10 -0.35 21.04
N PHE A 218 -5.28 -1.39 21.05
CA PHE A 218 -4.12 -1.44 20.15
C PHE A 218 -4.54 -1.35 18.67
N VAL A 219 -5.54 -2.12 18.26
CA VAL A 219 -6.05 -2.14 16.88
C VAL A 219 -6.65 -0.79 16.48
N ILE A 220 -7.46 -0.17 17.37
CA ILE A 220 -8.06 1.14 17.11
C ILE A 220 -6.97 2.21 16.97
N LEU A 221 -6.03 2.28 17.91
CA LEU A 221 -4.97 3.28 17.89
C LEU A 221 -4.07 3.12 16.69
N TYR A 222 -3.75 1.88 16.32
CA TYR A 222 -2.94 1.62 15.13
C TYR A 222 -3.68 2.01 13.84
N GLY A 223 -4.96 1.67 13.71
CA GLY A 223 -5.77 2.11 12.58
C GLY A 223 -5.89 3.64 12.47
N ILE A 224 -6.02 4.35 13.59
CA ILE A 224 -6.00 5.83 13.61
C ILE A 224 -4.64 6.37 13.17
N ALA A 225 -3.53 5.76 13.62
CA ALA A 225 -2.20 6.15 13.20
C ALA A 225 -2.00 5.96 11.69
N GLU A 226 -2.40 4.81 11.14
CA GLU A 226 -2.35 4.55 9.69
C GLU A 226 -3.16 5.58 8.89
N LEU A 227 -4.36 5.95 9.37
CA LEU A 227 -5.15 6.99 8.73
C LEU A 227 -4.47 8.36 8.77
N PHE A 228 -3.92 8.72 9.94
CA PHE A 228 -3.22 9.99 10.13
C PHE A 228 -2.00 10.11 9.21
N PHE A 229 -1.15 9.08 9.18
CA PHE A 229 0.04 9.07 8.32
C PHE A 229 -0.33 9.02 6.84
N GLY A 230 -1.34 8.25 6.46
CA GLY A 230 -1.81 8.19 5.06
C GLY A 230 -2.38 9.52 4.54
N ILE A 231 -3.00 10.34 5.41
CA ILE A 231 -3.51 11.67 5.02
C ILE A 231 -2.38 12.73 5.00
N LYS A 232 -1.43 12.64 5.92
CA LYS A 232 -0.36 13.63 6.06
C LYS A 232 0.73 13.50 4.98
N ASP A 233 0.86 12.34 4.36
CA ASP A 233 1.82 12.06 3.29
C ASP A 233 3.20 12.68 3.58
N PHE A 234 3.84 12.21 4.65
CA PHE A 234 5.16 12.71 5.03
C PHE A 234 6.20 12.35 3.97
N SER A 235 6.94 13.35 3.51
CA SER A 235 8.02 13.16 2.53
C SER A 235 9.05 12.14 3.05
N GLY A 236 9.24 11.06 2.30
CA GLY A 236 10.12 9.95 2.67
C GLY A 236 9.42 8.77 3.34
N ASP A 237 8.12 8.83 3.55
CA ASP A 237 7.31 7.69 3.99
C ASP A 237 6.91 6.84 2.77
N ASN A 238 7.47 5.64 2.70
CA ASN A 238 7.17 4.68 1.62
C ASN A 238 6.16 3.61 2.07
N ILE A 239 5.41 3.86 3.16
CA ILE A 239 4.44 2.91 3.70
C ILE A 239 3.11 3.07 2.99
N ALA A 240 2.55 1.96 2.53
CA ALA A 240 1.24 1.94 1.88
C ALA A 240 0.11 1.95 2.93
N HIS A 241 -0.05 3.04 3.69
CA HIS A 241 -1.04 3.19 4.77
C HIS A 241 -2.46 2.81 4.35
N PHE A 242 -2.87 3.22 3.17
CA PHE A 242 -4.21 2.89 2.65
C PHE A 242 -4.37 1.41 2.27
N ALA A 243 -3.29 0.68 1.97
CA ALA A 243 -3.37 -0.78 1.85
C ALA A 243 -3.61 -1.44 3.22
N HIS A 244 -2.99 -0.94 4.29
CA HIS A 244 -3.22 -1.42 5.65
C HIS A 244 -4.69 -1.20 6.08
N LEU A 245 -5.19 0.02 5.94
CA LEU A 245 -6.59 0.36 6.21
C LEU A 245 -7.56 -0.42 5.32
N GLY A 246 -7.20 -0.64 4.06
CA GLY A 246 -7.96 -1.45 3.11
C GLY A 246 -8.11 -2.89 3.58
N GLY A 247 -7.02 -3.50 4.06
CA GLY A 247 -7.04 -4.83 4.65
C GLY A 247 -7.92 -4.93 5.89
N MET A 248 -7.86 -3.92 6.78
CA MET A 248 -8.76 -3.83 7.94
C MET A 248 -10.23 -3.70 7.51
N LEU A 249 -10.55 -2.82 6.56
CA LEU A 249 -11.91 -2.58 6.09
C LEU A 249 -12.51 -3.84 5.45
N VAL A 250 -11.80 -4.46 4.52
CA VAL A 250 -12.27 -5.69 3.86
C VAL A 250 -12.42 -6.82 4.88
N GLY A 251 -11.48 -6.94 5.81
CA GLY A 251 -11.55 -7.90 6.90
C GLY A 251 -12.77 -7.69 7.80
N PHE A 252 -13.09 -6.44 8.15
CA PHE A 252 -14.26 -6.09 8.92
C PHE A 252 -15.56 -6.47 8.20
N LEU A 253 -15.68 -6.10 6.93
CA LEU A 253 -16.85 -6.42 6.11
C LEU A 253 -17.05 -7.93 5.97
N LEU A 254 -15.98 -8.69 5.79
CA LEU A 254 -16.06 -10.15 5.69
C LEU A 254 -16.48 -10.81 7.00
N ILE A 255 -16.00 -10.32 8.15
CA ILE A 255 -16.43 -10.79 9.48
C ILE A 255 -17.91 -10.47 9.70
N LEU A 256 -18.36 -9.26 9.38
CA LEU A 256 -19.78 -8.88 9.49
C LEU A 256 -20.68 -9.78 8.62
N TYR A 257 -20.24 -10.06 7.38
CA TYR A 257 -20.96 -10.97 6.48
C TYR A 257 -21.09 -12.37 7.08
N TRP A 258 -20.01 -12.91 7.66
CA TRP A 258 -20.06 -14.21 8.31
C TRP A 258 -20.95 -14.24 9.54
N GLN A 259 -20.93 -13.19 10.38
CA GLN A 259 -21.78 -13.09 11.56
C GLN A 259 -23.28 -13.06 11.19
N ARG A 260 -23.65 -12.31 10.15
CA ARG A 260 -25.05 -12.23 9.66
C ARG A 260 -25.56 -13.56 9.10
N ASN A 261 -24.70 -14.37 8.51
CA ASN A 261 -25.06 -15.65 7.91
C ASN A 261 -24.94 -16.84 8.89
N GLY A 262 -24.98 -16.60 10.20
CA GLY A 262 -24.98 -17.65 11.24
C GLY A 262 -23.64 -18.38 11.42
N ARG A 263 -22.60 -17.97 10.72
CA ARG A 263 -21.24 -18.50 10.85
C ARG A 263 -20.50 -17.71 11.94
N ARG A 264 -21.04 -17.70 13.16
CA ARG A 264 -20.29 -17.19 14.32
C ARG A 264 -18.99 -17.95 14.47
N TYR A 265 -18.03 -17.42 15.21
CA TYR A 265 -16.65 -17.89 15.43
C TYR A 265 -16.48 -19.39 15.77
N GLU A 266 -17.32 -20.26 15.19
CA GLU A 266 -17.26 -21.71 15.33
C GLU A 266 -16.45 -22.35 14.20
#